data_e2f87595533b6fee34d2755055475250
#
_entry.id   e2f87595533b6fee34d2755055475250
#
_cell.length_a   1.000
_cell.length_b   1.000
_cell.length_c   1.000
_cell.angle_alpha   90.00
_cell.angle_beta   90.00
_cell.angle_gamma   90.00
#
_symmetry.space_group_name_H-M   'P 1'
#
loop_
_entity.id
_entity.type
_entity.pdbx_description
1 polymer ?
#
loop_
_entity_poly.entity_id
_entity_poly.type
_entity_poly.pdbx_seq_one_letter_code
_entity_poly.pdbx_strand_id
1 'polypeptide(L)'
;MLEQCILRNFRVEDIDVVISGGARGADALAARFAERHGLPLEVIAADWSRHGRKAGPVRNTEIVNRADVIVAFWDGLSRGTRDSITKARTAGKRVMVFPCS
;
A
#
# COMPACT_ATOMS: atom_id res chain seq x y z
N MET A 1 -9.68 12.00 -1.58
CA MET A 1 -9.63 11.40 -0.24
C MET A 1 -8.25 10.83 0.14
N LEU A 2 -7.66 9.96 -0.68
CA LEU A 2 -6.31 9.44 -0.44
C LEU A 2 -5.29 10.56 -0.26
N GLU A 3 -5.28 11.51 -1.18
CA GLU A 3 -4.35 12.63 -1.17
C GLU A 3 -4.45 13.45 0.11
N GLN A 4 -5.67 13.76 0.54
CA GLN A 4 -5.90 14.52 1.76
C GLN A 4 -5.43 13.78 3.00
N CYS A 5 -5.65 12.46 3.06
CA CYS A 5 -5.20 11.64 4.16
C CYS A 5 -3.69 11.63 4.28
N ILE A 6 -2.99 11.52 3.16
CA ILE A 6 -1.53 11.52 3.13
C ILE A 6 -0.98 12.90 3.49
N LEU A 7 -1.51 13.96 2.89
CA LEU A 7 -1.00 15.33 3.09
C LEU A 7 -1.23 15.85 4.51
N ARG A 8 -2.19 15.31 5.24
CA ARG A 8 -2.37 15.65 6.66
C ARG A 8 -1.27 15.09 7.56
N ASN A 9 -0.66 13.99 7.14
CA ASN A 9 0.28 13.24 7.97
C ASN A 9 1.72 13.31 7.47
N PHE A 10 1.93 13.66 6.20
CA PHE A 10 3.24 13.69 5.58
C PHE A 10 3.41 14.92 4.70
N ARG A 11 4.64 15.38 4.59
CA ARG A 11 5.04 16.33 3.57
C ARG A 11 5.44 15.57 2.32
N VAL A 12 5.09 16.09 1.15
CA VAL A 12 5.48 15.45 -0.13
C VAL A 12 7.00 15.34 -0.23
N GLU A 13 7.72 16.34 0.29
CA GLU A 13 9.19 16.36 0.29
C GLU A 13 9.81 15.21 1.09
N ASP A 14 9.08 14.66 2.05
CA ASP A 14 9.55 13.56 2.88
C ASP A 14 9.26 12.18 2.26
N ILE A 15 8.58 12.14 1.11
CA ILE A 15 8.23 10.91 0.41
C ILE A 15 9.23 10.68 -0.73
N ASP A 16 9.99 9.59 -0.65
CA ASP A 16 10.96 9.24 -1.69
C ASP A 16 10.31 8.45 -2.82
N VAL A 17 9.41 7.53 -2.47
CA VAL A 17 8.78 6.64 -3.44
C VAL A 17 7.43 6.18 -2.92
N VAL A 18 6.49 5.99 -3.84
CA VAL A 18 5.18 5.38 -3.54
C VAL A 18 5.23 3.93 -4.01
N ILE A 19 4.88 3.00 -3.14
CA ILE A 19 4.90 1.57 -3.43
C ILE A 19 3.47 1.05 -3.46
N SER A 20 3.11 0.34 -4.50
CA SER A 20 1.76 -0.15 -4.75
C SER A 20 1.77 -1.61 -5.16
N GLY A 21 0.69 -2.33 -4.88
CA GLY A 21 0.54 -3.72 -5.29
C GLY A 21 0.00 -3.93 -6.70
N GLY A 22 -0.34 -2.87 -7.41
CA GLY A 22 -0.89 -2.98 -8.76
C GLY A 22 -2.32 -3.49 -8.82
N ALA A 23 -3.03 -3.56 -7.69
CA ALA A 23 -4.43 -3.96 -7.65
C ALA A 23 -5.34 -2.78 -8.02
N ARG A 24 -6.64 -3.06 -8.13
CA ARG A 24 -7.64 -2.03 -8.42
C ARG A 24 -7.93 -1.18 -7.18
N GLY A 25 -8.55 -0.04 -7.37
CA GLY A 25 -9.01 0.82 -6.28
C GLY A 25 -7.89 1.62 -5.65
N ALA A 26 -7.48 1.31 -4.42
CA ALA A 26 -6.48 2.06 -3.68
C ALA A 26 -5.15 2.18 -4.42
N ASP A 27 -4.75 1.14 -5.15
CA ASP A 27 -3.52 1.18 -5.94
C ASP A 27 -3.60 2.14 -7.12
N ALA A 28 -4.77 2.27 -7.73
CA ALA A 28 -5.00 3.26 -8.78
C ALA A 28 -4.91 4.68 -8.21
N LEU A 29 -5.42 4.90 -7.00
CA LEU A 29 -5.33 6.18 -6.31
C LEU A 29 -3.88 6.49 -5.93
N ALA A 30 -3.11 5.49 -5.52
CA ALA A 30 -1.69 5.65 -5.22
C ALA A 30 -0.91 6.07 -6.45
N ALA A 31 -1.20 5.49 -7.61
CA ALA A 31 -0.56 5.85 -8.88
C ALA A 31 -0.86 7.31 -9.26
N ARG A 32 -2.12 7.74 -9.10
CA ARG A 32 -2.51 9.13 -9.36
C ARG A 32 -1.81 10.10 -8.41
N PHE A 33 -1.72 9.74 -7.15
CA PHE A 33 -1.02 10.56 -6.15
C PHE A 33 0.45 10.74 -6.54
N ALA A 34 1.13 9.65 -6.89
CA ALA A 34 2.53 9.69 -7.30
C ALA A 34 2.72 10.58 -8.54
N GLU A 35 1.88 10.40 -9.55
CA GLU A 35 1.94 11.19 -10.77
C GLU A 35 1.72 12.67 -10.50
N ARG A 36 0.71 13.00 -9.71
CA ARG A 36 0.32 14.38 -9.40
C ARG A 36 1.42 15.15 -8.67
N HIS A 37 2.16 14.46 -7.82
CA HIS A 37 3.21 15.08 -7.00
C HIS A 37 4.61 14.81 -7.52
N GLY A 38 4.74 14.22 -8.71
CA GLY A 38 6.03 13.97 -9.32
C GLY A 38 6.88 12.96 -8.56
N LEU A 39 6.26 12.02 -7.85
CA LEU A 39 6.95 11.00 -7.07
C LEU A 39 7.13 9.72 -7.88
N PRO A 40 8.28 9.03 -7.70
CA PRO A 40 8.43 7.70 -8.30
C PRO A 40 7.36 6.74 -7.77
N LEU A 41 6.85 5.89 -8.66
CA LEU A 41 5.91 4.84 -8.32
C LEU A 41 6.59 3.49 -8.57
N GLU A 42 6.62 2.65 -7.54
CA GLU A 42 7.07 1.28 -7.65
C GLU A 42 5.88 0.34 -7.48
N VAL A 43 5.63 -0.52 -8.47
CA VAL A 43 4.54 -1.48 -8.43
C VAL A 43 5.12 -2.88 -8.20
N ILE A 44 4.67 -3.53 -7.12
CA ILE A 44 5.04 -4.90 -6.80
C ILE A 44 3.83 -5.77 -7.07
N ALA A 45 3.77 -6.35 -8.26
CA ALA A 45 2.64 -7.18 -8.68
C ALA A 45 2.73 -8.58 -8.09
N ALA A 46 1.57 -9.17 -7.83
CA ALA A 46 1.49 -10.56 -7.41
C ALA A 46 1.81 -11.49 -8.60
N ASP A 47 2.69 -12.45 -8.38
CA ASP A 47 3.08 -13.42 -9.42
C ASP A 47 2.26 -14.72 -9.26
N TRP A 48 1.06 -14.71 -9.80
CA TRP A 48 0.14 -15.83 -9.70
C TRP A 48 0.65 -17.09 -10.40
N SER A 49 1.45 -16.93 -11.46
CA SER A 49 2.01 -18.08 -12.19
C SER A 49 3.07 -18.82 -11.37
N ARG A 50 3.81 -18.08 -10.53
CA ARG A 50 4.89 -18.66 -9.71
C ARG A 50 4.38 -19.14 -8.35
N HIS A 51 3.49 -18.38 -7.71
CA HIS A 51 3.08 -18.62 -6.33
C HIS A 51 1.64 -19.11 -6.17
N GLY A 52 0.86 -19.13 -7.23
CA GLY A 52 -0.54 -19.54 -7.18
C GLY A 52 -1.32 -18.73 -6.13
N ARG A 53 -2.02 -19.41 -5.23
CA ARG A 53 -2.84 -18.76 -4.20
C ARG A 53 -2.04 -17.93 -3.21
N LYS A 54 -0.75 -18.20 -3.08
CA LYS A 54 0.13 -17.48 -2.18
C LYS A 54 0.68 -16.20 -2.78
N ALA A 55 0.41 -15.94 -4.05
CA ALA A 55 0.96 -14.77 -4.75
C ALA A 55 0.59 -13.43 -4.09
N GLY A 56 -0.67 -13.28 -3.66
CA GLY A 56 -1.11 -12.10 -2.94
C GLY A 56 -0.38 -11.90 -1.61
N PRO A 57 -0.42 -12.89 -0.70
CA PRO A 57 0.33 -12.82 0.55
C PRO A 57 1.84 -12.60 0.38
N VAL A 58 2.46 -13.24 -0.59
CA VAL A 58 3.90 -13.04 -0.89
C VAL A 58 4.16 -11.61 -1.32
N ARG A 59 3.35 -11.06 -2.23
CA ARG A 59 3.44 -9.67 -2.66
C ARG A 59 3.29 -8.70 -1.49
N ASN A 60 2.31 -8.95 -0.59
CA ASN A 60 2.08 -8.11 0.57
C ASN A 60 3.28 -8.10 1.51
N THR A 61 3.92 -9.24 1.70
CA THR A 61 5.15 -9.34 2.51
C THR A 61 6.25 -8.47 1.92
N GLU A 62 6.43 -8.52 0.60
CA GLU A 62 7.46 -7.72 -0.07
C GLU A 62 7.18 -6.22 0.06
N ILE A 63 5.94 -5.80 -0.12
CA ILE A 63 5.54 -4.39 0.06
C ILE A 63 5.87 -3.93 1.47
N VAL A 64 5.46 -4.68 2.48
CA VAL A 64 5.69 -4.33 3.88
C VAL A 64 7.18 -4.23 4.19
N ASN A 65 7.99 -5.13 3.67
CA ASN A 65 9.43 -5.11 3.91
C ASN A 65 10.12 -3.90 3.28
N ARG A 66 9.60 -3.40 2.16
CA ARG A 66 10.20 -2.28 1.44
C ARG A 66 9.70 -0.93 1.88
N ALA A 67 8.50 -0.86 2.45
CA ALA A 67 7.89 0.39 2.88
C ALA A 67 8.31 0.76 4.29
N ASP A 68 8.41 2.06 4.55
CA ASP A 68 8.61 2.57 5.91
C ASP A 68 7.28 2.82 6.61
N VAL A 69 6.27 3.20 5.84
CA VAL A 69 4.92 3.48 6.33
C VAL A 69 3.91 2.79 5.43
N ILE A 70 2.92 2.18 6.02
CA ILE A 70 1.82 1.54 5.30
C ILE A 70 0.56 2.40 5.48
N VAL A 71 -0.06 2.75 4.35
CA VAL A 71 -1.35 3.43 4.35
C VAL A 71 -2.36 2.47 3.73
N ALA A 72 -3.38 2.12 4.47
CA ALA A 72 -4.39 1.16 4.05
C ALA A 72 -5.78 1.77 4.07
N PHE A 73 -6.54 1.54 3.01
CA PHE A 73 -7.98 1.82 2.96
C PHE A 73 -8.70 0.49 3.09
N TRP A 74 -9.41 0.30 4.19
CA TRP A 74 -9.98 -1.00 4.54
C TRP A 74 -11.45 -0.90 4.88
N ASP A 75 -12.24 -1.78 4.27
CA ASP A 75 -13.68 -1.92 4.52
C ASP A 75 -14.01 -2.78 5.76
N GLY A 76 -12.98 -3.33 6.40
CA GLY A 76 -13.14 -4.25 7.52
C GLY A 76 -13.32 -5.71 7.10
N LEU A 77 -13.43 -5.97 5.80
CA LEU A 77 -13.75 -7.31 5.28
C LEU A 77 -12.66 -7.89 4.37
N SER A 78 -11.95 -7.05 3.62
CA SER A 78 -10.93 -7.50 2.68
C SER A 78 -9.80 -8.25 3.38
N ARG A 79 -9.58 -9.50 3.00
CA ARG A 79 -8.53 -10.35 3.57
C ARG A 79 -7.13 -9.90 3.15
N GLY A 80 -6.98 -9.45 1.91
CA GLY A 80 -5.69 -8.98 1.41
C GLY A 80 -5.19 -7.75 2.16
N THR A 81 -6.06 -6.77 2.37
CA THR A 81 -5.72 -5.57 3.14
C THR A 81 -5.45 -5.91 4.60
N ARG A 82 -6.24 -6.79 5.20
CA ARG A 82 -6.02 -7.27 6.56
C ARG A 82 -4.67 -7.93 6.71
N ASP A 83 -4.27 -8.76 5.75
CA ASP A 83 -2.97 -9.42 5.73
C ASP A 83 -1.82 -8.41 5.74
N SER A 84 -1.90 -7.39 4.89
CA SER A 84 -0.89 -6.32 4.84
C SER A 84 -0.81 -5.55 6.16
N ILE A 85 -1.96 -5.21 6.76
CA ILE A 85 -2.01 -4.50 8.04
C ILE A 85 -1.34 -5.34 9.13
N THR A 86 -1.69 -6.62 9.22
CA THR A 86 -1.14 -7.53 10.23
C THR A 86 0.37 -7.68 10.07
N LYS A 87 0.85 -7.89 8.85
CA LYS A 87 2.28 -8.01 8.56
C LYS A 87 3.04 -6.74 8.91
N ALA A 88 2.48 -5.57 8.59
CA ALA A 88 3.11 -4.29 8.89
C ALA A 88 3.24 -4.07 10.40
N ARG A 89 2.20 -4.38 11.15
CA ARG A 89 2.21 -4.30 12.63
C ARG A 89 3.22 -5.26 13.24
N THR A 90 3.27 -6.48 12.74
CA THR A 90 4.23 -7.49 13.20
C THR A 90 5.67 -7.05 12.93
N ALA A 91 5.91 -6.39 11.80
CA ALA A 91 7.23 -5.88 11.43
C ALA A 91 7.60 -4.58 12.15
N GLY A 92 6.73 -4.03 12.98
CA GLY A 92 6.97 -2.77 13.69
C GLY A 92 6.90 -1.55 12.79
N LYS A 93 6.28 -1.65 11.63
CA LYS A 93 6.10 -0.52 10.71
C LYS A 93 4.95 0.37 11.16
N ARG A 94 5.03 1.66 10.83
CA ARG A 94 3.92 2.57 11.05
C ARG A 94 2.79 2.24 10.09
N VAL A 95 1.59 2.07 10.61
CA VAL A 95 0.41 1.73 9.82
C VAL A 95 -0.68 2.76 10.07
N MET A 96 -1.22 3.30 8.99
CA MET A 96 -2.39 4.16 9.04
C MET A 96 -3.51 3.48 8.28
N VAL A 97 -4.62 3.23 8.96
CA VAL A 97 -5.79 2.57 8.38
C VAL A 97 -6.94 3.57 8.32
N PHE A 98 -7.49 3.75 7.12
CA PHE A 98 -8.62 4.61 6.87
C PHE A 98 -9.83 3.77 6.45
N PRO A 99 -11.03 4.09 6.95
CA PRO A 99 -12.22 3.35 6.54
C PRO A 99 -12.51 3.58 5.06
N CYS A 100 -12.96 2.52 4.41
CA CYS A 100 -13.34 2.50 3.01
C CYS A 100 -14.70 1.83 2.92
N SER A 101 -15.68 2.50 2.36
CA SER A 101 -17.03 1.95 2.18
C SER A 101 -17.21 1.36 0.78
#